data_a5761d6e05b819e89cf295e6329215be
#
_entry.id   a5761d6e05b819e89cf295e6329215be
#
_cell.length_a   1.000
_cell.length_b   1.000
_cell.length_c   1.000
_cell.angle_alpha   90.00
_cell.angle_beta   90.00
_cell.angle_gamma   90.00
#
_symmetry.space_group_name_H-M   'P 1'
#
loop_
_entity.id
_entity.type
_entity.pdbx_description
1 polymer ?
#
loop_
_entity_poly.entity_id
_entity_poly.type
_entity_poly.pdbx_seq_one_letter_code
_entity_poly.pdbx_strand_id
1 'polypeptide(L)'
;MRLHRVKRKDHGSSSGSTPADGNDTRPEVEIEPDVIAADGRPFYPLDGAASQALVIHCGDPRFQTAFRRFITEELGLANYTPVVVGGGIHAFGVQSFLPKNFKILWEQIKFFIKEGGIRNVVIINHDDCAWYKKMKGYHPLVRLATRGKLDLVVAARTILRDFACVTVRSYWASLEGDSI
;
A
#
# COMPACT_ATOMS: atom_id res chain seq x y z
N MET A 1 15.82 12.00 7.45
CA MET A 1 15.71 10.82 6.57
C MET A 1 16.43 11.11 5.27
N ARG A 2 17.32 10.24 4.86
CA ARG A 2 18.03 10.34 3.59
C ARG A 2 17.32 9.45 2.57
N LEU A 3 17.07 9.98 1.37
CA LEU A 3 16.50 9.22 0.26
C LEU A 3 17.59 8.93 -0.75
N HIS A 4 17.69 7.68 -1.18
CA HIS A 4 18.63 7.23 -2.18
C HIS A 4 17.91 7.00 -3.51
N ARG A 5 18.53 7.45 -4.59
CA ARG A 5 18.05 7.19 -5.94
C ARG A 5 18.67 5.91 -6.46
N VAL A 6 17.83 5.02 -6.98
CA VAL A 6 18.27 3.80 -7.66
C VAL A 6 18.23 4.04 -9.18
N LYS A 7 19.39 3.93 -9.83
CA LYS A 7 19.48 4.03 -11.29
C LYS A 7 19.72 2.66 -11.93
N ARG A 8 19.14 2.46 -13.10
CA ARG A 8 19.51 1.37 -13.99
C ARG A 8 20.63 1.83 -14.90
N LYS A 9 21.71 1.05 -15.02
CA LYS A 9 22.68 1.23 -16.08
C LYS A 9 22.15 0.58 -17.37
N ASP A 10 21.83 1.39 -18.37
CA ASP A 10 21.59 0.90 -19.72
C ASP A 10 22.94 0.65 -20.40
N HIS A 11 23.27 -0.62 -20.65
CA HIS A 11 24.43 -0.95 -21.46
C HIS A 11 24.13 -0.65 -22.92
N GLY A 12 24.83 0.37 -23.45
CA GLY A 12 24.88 0.64 -24.88
C GLY A 12 25.49 -0.55 -25.63
N SER A 13 24.81 -0.98 -26.69
CA SER A 13 25.23 -2.05 -27.58
C SER A 13 26.57 -1.73 -28.26
N SER A 14 27.63 -2.46 -27.95
CA SER A 14 28.82 -2.59 -28.80
C SER A 14 28.90 -4.02 -29.31
N SER A 15 28.87 -4.15 -30.63
CA SER A 15 29.07 -5.39 -31.37
C SER A 15 30.50 -5.92 -31.20
N GLY A 16 30.65 -7.20 -30.86
CA GLY A 16 31.95 -7.84 -30.89
C GLY A 16 31.97 -9.18 -30.15
N SER A 17 31.97 -10.30 -30.92
CA SER A 17 32.52 -11.65 -30.66
C SER A 17 32.25 -12.33 -29.32
N THR A 18 31.56 -13.46 -29.45
CA THR A 18 31.30 -14.51 -28.42
C THR A 18 32.60 -15.09 -27.82
N PRO A 19 32.62 -15.29 -26.50
CA PRO A 19 32.91 -16.62 -25.95
C PRO A 19 31.81 -17.04 -24.95
N ALA A 20 31.56 -18.35 -24.92
CA ALA A 20 30.66 -19.01 -24.00
C ALA A 20 31.25 -18.94 -22.59
N ASP A 21 30.65 -18.13 -21.73
CA ASP A 21 30.71 -18.27 -20.29
C ASP A 21 29.48 -17.57 -19.72
N GLY A 22 28.78 -18.27 -18.82
CA GLY A 22 27.48 -17.85 -18.29
C GLY A 22 27.52 -16.52 -17.55
N ASN A 23 27.46 -15.45 -18.32
CA ASN A 23 27.41 -14.11 -17.80
C ASN A 23 25.95 -13.74 -17.46
N ASP A 24 25.66 -13.70 -16.18
CA ASP A 24 24.42 -13.20 -15.63
C ASP A 24 24.23 -11.72 -16.08
N THR A 25 23.45 -11.53 -17.15
CA THR A 25 23.15 -10.22 -17.75
C THR A 25 22.10 -9.42 -16.98
N ARG A 26 21.87 -9.74 -15.70
CA ARG A 26 21.01 -8.90 -14.87
C ARG A 26 21.60 -7.49 -14.78
N PRO A 27 20.79 -6.44 -15.01
CA PRO A 27 21.29 -5.09 -14.89
C PRO A 27 21.79 -4.85 -13.47
N GLU A 28 23.02 -4.39 -13.35
CA GLU A 28 23.57 -3.95 -12.08
C GLU A 28 22.76 -2.76 -11.55
N VAL A 29 22.30 -2.85 -10.30
CA VAL A 29 21.57 -1.79 -9.62
C VAL A 29 22.59 -0.94 -8.87
N GLU A 30 22.86 0.24 -9.39
CA GLU A 30 23.69 1.22 -8.69
C GLU A 30 22.84 2.03 -7.73
N ILE A 31 23.21 2.03 -6.45
CA ILE A 31 22.58 2.86 -5.42
C ILE A 31 23.39 4.14 -5.29
N GLU A 32 22.80 5.26 -5.70
CA GLU A 32 23.47 6.55 -5.53
C GLU A 32 23.65 6.89 -4.05
N PRO A 33 24.79 7.46 -3.69
CA PRO A 33 25.00 7.96 -2.33
C PRO A 33 24.02 9.10 -2.01
N ASP A 34 23.87 9.37 -0.75
CA ASP A 34 22.92 10.32 -0.16
C ASP A 34 22.64 11.57 -1.00
N VAL A 35 21.37 11.80 -1.32
CA VAL A 35 20.93 13.06 -1.90
C VAL A 35 20.88 14.10 -0.78
N ILE A 36 21.88 14.93 -0.73
CA ILE A 36 21.98 16.08 0.20
C ILE A 36 21.55 17.32 -0.59
N ALA A 37 20.69 18.17 -0.01
CA ALA A 37 20.41 19.49 -0.57
C ALA A 37 21.70 20.28 -0.76
N ALA A 38 21.75 21.19 -1.74
CA ALA A 38 22.93 21.99 -2.05
C ALA A 38 23.47 22.80 -0.84
N ASP A 39 22.64 23.02 0.17
CA ASP A 39 22.98 23.69 1.42
C ASP A 39 23.40 22.72 2.56
N GLY A 40 23.56 21.43 2.25
CA GLY A 40 23.99 20.41 3.22
C GLY A 40 22.90 19.93 4.18
N ARG A 41 21.65 20.41 4.06
CA ARG A 41 20.56 20.00 4.93
C ARG A 41 19.90 18.69 4.45
N PRO A 42 19.46 17.82 5.37
CA PRO A 42 18.65 16.67 4.98
C PRO A 42 17.33 17.16 4.36
N PHE A 43 16.89 16.52 3.27
CA PHE A 43 15.70 16.92 2.53
C PHE A 43 14.42 16.92 3.36
N TYR A 44 14.31 15.99 4.30
CA TYR A 44 13.11 15.83 5.11
C TYR A 44 13.47 15.53 6.57
N PRO A 45 13.09 16.40 7.49
CA PRO A 45 13.23 16.10 8.91
C PRO A 45 12.36 14.90 9.28
N LEU A 46 12.83 14.06 10.19
CA LEU A 46 12.01 13.02 10.79
C LEU A 46 11.03 13.66 11.76
N ASP A 47 9.74 13.33 11.61
CA ASP A 47 8.75 13.59 12.64
C ASP A 47 8.83 12.45 13.67
N GLY A 48 9.17 12.76 14.91
CA GLY A 48 9.24 11.81 16.02
C GLY A 48 7.89 11.49 16.65
N ALA A 49 6.78 12.05 16.14
CA ALA A 49 5.46 11.81 16.69
C ALA A 49 5.01 10.36 16.47
N ALA A 50 4.38 9.78 17.49
CA ALA A 50 3.80 8.44 17.39
C ALA A 50 2.66 8.39 16.37
N SER A 51 2.52 7.26 15.69
CA SER A 51 1.44 7.06 14.71
C SER A 51 0.07 7.01 15.41
N GLN A 52 -0.86 7.86 14.97
CA GLN A 52 -2.21 7.95 15.50
C GLN A 52 -3.12 6.82 15.02
N ALA A 53 -2.83 6.26 13.84
CA ALA A 53 -3.61 5.20 13.24
C ALA A 53 -2.82 4.40 12.20
N LEU A 54 -3.22 3.16 11.99
CA LEU A 54 -2.88 2.37 10.80
C LEU A 54 -3.94 2.62 9.73
N VAL A 55 -3.56 3.14 8.57
CA VAL A 55 -4.48 3.43 7.47
C VAL A 55 -4.20 2.52 6.29
N ILE A 56 -5.18 1.69 5.93
CA ILE A 56 -5.07 0.70 4.86
C ILE A 56 -5.94 1.16 3.69
N HIS A 57 -5.33 1.35 2.51
CA HIS A 57 -6.08 1.73 1.31
C HIS A 57 -5.45 1.25 0.00
N CYS A 58 -6.20 1.41 -1.09
CA CYS A 58 -5.71 1.06 -2.43
C CYS A 58 -4.64 2.04 -2.91
N GLY A 59 -3.67 1.52 -3.67
CA GLY A 59 -2.63 2.31 -4.34
C GLY A 59 -3.06 2.98 -5.64
N ASP A 60 -4.35 3.04 -5.97
CA ASP A 60 -4.85 3.70 -7.19
C ASP A 60 -4.50 5.20 -7.17
N PRO A 61 -3.72 5.70 -8.15
CA PRO A 61 -3.22 7.08 -8.13
C PRO A 61 -4.32 8.13 -8.19
N ARG A 62 -5.48 7.81 -8.76
CA ARG A 62 -6.63 8.73 -8.88
C ARG A 62 -7.16 9.16 -7.51
N PHE A 63 -7.03 8.31 -6.50
CA PHE A 63 -7.59 8.50 -5.18
C PHE A 63 -6.59 9.03 -4.12
N GLN A 64 -5.27 9.03 -4.42
CA GLN A 64 -4.26 9.31 -3.38
C GLN A 64 -4.43 10.69 -2.74
N THR A 65 -4.65 11.74 -3.54
CA THR A 65 -4.84 13.10 -3.02
C THR A 65 -6.10 13.19 -2.16
N ALA A 66 -7.21 12.62 -2.63
CA ALA A 66 -8.47 12.63 -1.90
C ALA A 66 -8.38 11.82 -0.59
N PHE A 67 -7.76 10.63 -0.62
CA PHE A 67 -7.54 9.84 0.60
C PHE A 67 -6.70 10.60 1.61
N ARG A 68 -5.59 11.22 1.17
CA ARG A 68 -4.74 12.00 2.07
C ARG A 68 -5.52 13.14 2.73
N ARG A 69 -6.27 13.94 1.95
CA ARG A 69 -7.08 15.02 2.50
C ARG A 69 -8.14 14.51 3.47
N PHE A 70 -8.88 13.49 3.10
CA PHE A 70 -9.87 12.87 3.99
C PHE A 70 -9.24 12.41 5.32
N ILE A 71 -8.08 11.73 5.26
CA ILE A 71 -7.39 11.24 6.46
C ILE A 71 -6.91 12.40 7.34
N THR A 72 -6.32 13.42 6.75
CA THR A 72 -5.72 14.53 7.51
C THR A 72 -6.72 15.59 7.92
N GLU A 73 -7.64 15.98 7.02
CA GLU A 73 -8.59 17.09 7.24
C GLU A 73 -9.86 16.61 7.95
N GLU A 74 -10.47 15.51 7.49
CA GLU A 74 -11.75 15.04 8.04
C GLU A 74 -11.59 14.11 9.25
N LEU A 75 -10.59 13.21 9.21
CA LEU A 75 -10.34 12.30 10.33
C LEU A 75 -9.39 12.88 11.39
N GLY A 76 -8.72 14.00 11.10
CA GLY A 76 -7.77 14.65 12.00
C GLY A 76 -6.50 13.84 12.28
N LEU A 77 -6.14 12.92 11.38
CA LEU A 77 -4.98 12.05 11.53
C LEU A 77 -3.77 12.66 10.81
N ALA A 78 -3.11 13.60 11.44
CA ALA A 78 -1.95 14.28 10.85
C ALA A 78 -0.74 13.34 10.69
N ASN A 79 -0.55 12.42 11.66
CA ASN A 79 0.52 11.43 11.64
C ASN A 79 -0.07 10.02 11.71
N TYR A 80 0.05 9.27 10.61
CA TYR A 80 -0.48 7.90 10.51
C TYR A 80 0.48 6.98 9.76
N THR A 81 0.35 5.68 9.99
CA THR A 81 1.10 4.65 9.27
C THR A 81 0.29 4.18 8.06
N PRO A 82 0.69 4.47 6.82
CA PRO A 82 -0.02 4.00 5.64
C PRO A 82 0.39 2.57 5.28
N VAL A 83 -0.60 1.74 4.93
CA VAL A 83 -0.42 0.46 4.23
C VAL A 83 -1.16 0.56 2.90
N VAL A 84 -0.38 0.75 1.83
CA VAL A 84 -0.90 1.04 0.49
C VAL A 84 -0.60 -0.13 -0.44
N VAL A 85 -1.66 -0.83 -0.87
CA VAL A 85 -1.53 -2.01 -1.74
C VAL A 85 -2.60 -2.01 -2.83
N GLY A 86 -2.35 -2.71 -3.95
CA GLY A 86 -3.36 -2.89 -4.99
C GLY A 86 -4.63 -3.53 -4.44
N GLY A 87 -5.78 -2.85 -4.57
CA GLY A 87 -7.06 -3.30 -4.05
C GLY A 87 -7.22 -3.17 -2.52
N GLY A 88 -6.29 -2.50 -1.83
CA GLY A 88 -6.38 -2.29 -0.39
C GLY A 88 -6.56 -3.61 0.37
N ILE A 89 -7.77 -3.83 0.90
CA ILE A 89 -8.10 -5.01 1.72
C ILE A 89 -8.63 -6.21 0.93
N HIS A 90 -8.55 -6.20 -0.40
CA HIS A 90 -9.03 -7.31 -1.25
C HIS A 90 -8.51 -8.68 -0.81
N ALA A 91 -7.26 -8.75 -0.33
CA ALA A 91 -6.63 -9.98 0.11
C ALA A 91 -7.42 -10.70 1.23
N PHE A 92 -8.16 -9.96 2.07
CA PHE A 92 -9.01 -10.54 3.11
C PHE A 92 -10.19 -11.33 2.52
N GLY A 93 -10.75 -10.85 1.42
CA GLY A 93 -11.88 -11.50 0.77
C GLY A 93 -11.50 -12.72 -0.07
N VAL A 94 -10.23 -12.86 -0.43
CA VAL A 94 -9.72 -13.97 -1.27
C VAL A 94 -8.69 -14.84 -0.57
N GLN A 95 -8.62 -14.79 0.75
CA GLN A 95 -7.61 -15.50 1.55
C GLN A 95 -7.55 -17.01 1.25
N SER A 96 -8.69 -17.63 0.95
CA SER A 96 -8.77 -19.07 0.60
C SER A 96 -8.18 -19.37 -0.78
N PHE A 97 -8.21 -18.42 -1.70
CA PHE A 97 -7.69 -18.58 -3.06
C PHE A 97 -6.26 -18.07 -3.22
N LEU A 98 -5.92 -17.01 -2.49
CA LEU A 98 -4.63 -16.33 -2.55
C LEU A 98 -4.02 -16.18 -1.13
N PRO A 99 -3.74 -17.29 -0.43
CA PRO A 99 -3.30 -17.25 0.96
C PRO A 99 -1.98 -16.51 1.16
N LYS A 100 -1.08 -16.53 0.18
CA LYS A 100 0.21 -15.79 0.25
C LYS A 100 0.00 -14.28 0.29
N ASN A 101 -0.91 -13.76 -0.54
CA ASN A 101 -1.21 -12.32 -0.57
C ASN A 101 -1.83 -11.85 0.76
N PHE A 102 -2.76 -12.64 1.29
CA PHE A 102 -3.35 -12.38 2.60
C PHE A 102 -2.27 -12.42 3.70
N LYS A 103 -1.43 -13.46 3.72
CA LYS A 103 -0.39 -13.61 4.75
C LYS A 103 0.55 -12.41 4.81
N ILE A 104 1.04 -11.94 3.65
CA ILE A 104 1.96 -10.79 3.59
C ILE A 104 1.30 -9.53 4.19
N LEU A 105 0.09 -9.20 3.75
CA LEU A 105 -0.65 -8.04 4.27
C LEU A 105 -0.96 -8.19 5.76
N TRP A 106 -1.36 -9.40 6.18
CA TRP A 106 -1.71 -9.69 7.56
C TRP A 106 -0.51 -9.56 8.51
N GLU A 107 0.67 -10.03 8.11
CA GLU A 107 1.88 -9.88 8.92
C GLU A 107 2.27 -8.40 9.11
N GLN A 108 2.12 -7.56 8.09
CA GLN A 108 2.34 -6.11 8.22
C GLN A 108 1.36 -5.47 9.21
N ILE A 109 0.07 -5.80 9.10
CA ILE A 109 -0.96 -5.29 10.01
C ILE A 109 -0.65 -5.70 11.46
N LYS A 110 -0.32 -6.98 11.67
CA LYS A 110 0.06 -7.49 12.99
C LYS A 110 1.26 -6.76 13.57
N PHE A 111 2.29 -6.53 12.76
CA PHE A 111 3.49 -5.81 13.16
C PHE A 111 3.15 -4.40 13.67
N PHE A 112 2.40 -3.62 12.91
CA PHE A 112 2.06 -2.26 13.31
C PHE A 112 1.16 -2.19 14.54
N ILE A 113 0.26 -3.14 14.72
CA ILE A 113 -0.61 -3.20 15.91
C ILE A 113 0.18 -3.65 17.14
N LYS A 114 1.00 -4.70 17.03
CA LYS A 114 1.71 -5.29 18.17
C LYS A 114 2.95 -4.49 18.56
N GLU A 115 3.86 -4.34 17.61
CA GLU A 115 5.16 -3.70 17.84
C GLU A 115 5.05 -2.17 17.74
N GLY A 116 4.24 -1.65 16.82
CA GLY A 116 3.98 -0.21 16.67
C GLY A 116 3.00 0.35 17.70
N GLY A 117 2.34 -0.49 18.50
CA GLY A 117 1.42 -0.06 19.54
C GLY A 117 0.14 0.62 19.02
N ILE A 118 -0.15 0.55 17.71
CA ILE A 118 -1.28 1.24 17.08
C ILE A 118 -2.60 0.61 17.53
N ARG A 119 -3.56 1.45 17.96
CA ARG A 119 -4.89 1.03 18.42
C ARG A 119 -6.03 1.46 17.52
N ASN A 120 -5.81 2.38 16.60
CA ASN A 120 -6.81 2.83 15.64
C ASN A 120 -6.45 2.28 14.26
N VAL A 121 -7.40 1.58 13.63
CA VAL A 121 -7.26 1.09 12.25
C VAL A 121 -8.33 1.75 11.39
N VAL A 122 -7.91 2.33 10.28
CA VAL A 122 -8.78 2.94 9.28
C VAL A 122 -8.62 2.14 7.98
N ILE A 123 -9.73 1.72 7.40
CA ILE A 123 -9.74 0.99 6.14
C ILE A 123 -10.54 1.80 5.11
N ILE A 124 -9.93 2.08 3.97
CA ILE A 124 -10.60 2.81 2.89
C ILE A 124 -10.57 1.96 1.62
N ASN A 125 -11.74 1.69 1.07
CA ASN A 125 -11.88 1.07 -0.24
C ASN A 125 -12.70 1.99 -1.16
N HIS A 126 -12.74 1.72 -2.46
CA HIS A 126 -13.30 2.67 -3.41
C HIS A 126 -13.97 2.01 -4.62
N ASP A 127 -14.80 2.78 -5.30
CA ASP A 127 -15.42 2.42 -6.58
C ASP A 127 -14.35 2.28 -7.69
N ASP A 128 -14.71 1.55 -8.73
CA ASP A 128 -13.97 1.42 -9.98
C ASP A 128 -12.51 0.94 -9.84
N CYS A 129 -12.20 0.18 -8.80
CA CYS A 129 -10.85 -0.29 -8.53
C CYS A 129 -10.34 -1.23 -9.63
N ALA A 130 -9.23 -0.85 -10.28
CA ALA A 130 -8.60 -1.64 -11.35
C ALA A 130 -8.14 -3.02 -10.86
N TRP A 131 -7.70 -3.13 -9.60
CA TRP A 131 -7.31 -4.40 -9.01
C TRP A 131 -8.49 -5.37 -8.90
N TYR A 132 -9.64 -4.91 -8.40
CA TYR A 132 -10.85 -5.73 -8.35
C TYR A 132 -11.32 -6.16 -9.73
N LYS A 133 -11.21 -5.28 -10.75
CA LYS A 133 -11.49 -5.64 -12.15
C LYS A 133 -10.57 -6.75 -12.65
N LYS A 134 -9.27 -6.65 -12.41
CA LYS A 134 -8.28 -7.67 -12.75
C LYS A 134 -8.58 -9.01 -12.07
N MET A 135 -9.01 -8.96 -10.82
CA MET A 135 -9.27 -10.15 -9.99
C MET A 135 -10.69 -10.69 -10.12
N LYS A 136 -11.50 -10.21 -11.10
CA LYS A 136 -12.89 -10.60 -11.30
C LYS A 136 -13.09 -12.11 -11.40
N GLY A 137 -12.14 -12.85 -11.98
CA GLY A 137 -12.21 -14.31 -12.11
C GLY A 137 -12.35 -15.07 -10.77
N TYR A 138 -11.93 -14.46 -9.65
CA TYR A 138 -12.11 -15.04 -8.32
C TYR A 138 -13.48 -14.75 -7.69
N HIS A 139 -14.30 -13.88 -8.34
CA HIS A 139 -15.61 -13.45 -7.83
C HIS A 139 -16.63 -13.28 -8.97
N PRO A 140 -16.84 -14.29 -9.82
CA PRO A 140 -17.59 -14.11 -11.08
C PRO A 140 -19.06 -13.74 -10.88
N LEU A 141 -19.64 -14.05 -9.73
CA LEU A 141 -21.08 -13.89 -9.43
C LEU A 141 -21.43 -12.62 -8.65
N VAL A 142 -20.44 -11.79 -8.29
CA VAL A 142 -20.65 -10.63 -7.42
C VAL A 142 -20.24 -9.35 -8.14
N ARG A 143 -21.10 -8.31 -8.07
CA ARG A 143 -20.74 -6.98 -8.57
C ARG A 143 -19.51 -6.45 -7.82
N LEU A 144 -18.56 -5.83 -8.50
CA LEU A 144 -17.27 -5.41 -7.92
C LEU A 144 -17.44 -4.45 -6.73
N ALA A 145 -18.36 -3.47 -6.83
CA ALA A 145 -18.64 -2.55 -5.72
C ALA A 145 -19.21 -3.29 -4.50
N THR A 146 -20.15 -4.23 -4.72
CA THR A 146 -20.69 -5.08 -3.65
C THR A 146 -19.58 -5.91 -3.02
N ARG A 147 -18.69 -6.47 -3.82
CA ARG A 147 -17.55 -7.25 -3.33
C ARG A 147 -16.61 -6.39 -2.48
N GLY A 148 -16.26 -5.20 -2.95
CA GLY A 148 -15.40 -4.29 -2.21
C GLY A 148 -15.97 -3.89 -0.84
N LYS A 149 -17.28 -3.68 -0.76
CA LYS A 149 -17.99 -3.40 0.52
C LYS A 149 -18.00 -4.62 1.45
N LEU A 150 -18.20 -5.83 0.91
CA LEU A 150 -18.11 -7.07 1.70
C LEU A 150 -16.69 -7.28 2.26
N ASP A 151 -15.66 -7.01 1.46
CA ASP A 151 -14.28 -7.16 1.89
C ASP A 151 -13.92 -6.19 3.04
N LEU A 152 -14.50 -4.97 3.08
CA LEU A 152 -14.40 -4.07 4.24
C LEU A 152 -14.92 -4.75 5.52
N VAL A 153 -16.09 -5.38 5.44
CA VAL A 153 -16.68 -6.08 6.59
C VAL A 153 -15.82 -7.27 7.03
N VAL A 154 -15.32 -8.06 6.06
CA VAL A 154 -14.45 -9.21 6.35
C VAL A 154 -13.16 -8.77 7.00
N ALA A 155 -12.50 -7.74 6.45
CA ALA A 155 -11.27 -7.21 7.01
C ALA A 155 -11.46 -6.66 8.42
N ALA A 156 -12.50 -5.84 8.65
CA ALA A 156 -12.80 -5.28 9.96
C ALA A 156 -13.05 -6.38 11.01
N ARG A 157 -13.88 -7.37 10.67
CA ARG A 157 -14.15 -8.50 11.56
C ARG A 157 -12.91 -9.33 11.87
N THR A 158 -12.06 -9.58 10.89
CA THR A 158 -10.82 -10.32 11.08
C THR A 158 -9.87 -9.59 12.02
N ILE A 159 -9.70 -8.28 11.84
CA ILE A 159 -8.86 -7.46 12.71
C ILE A 159 -9.42 -7.44 14.15
N LEU A 160 -10.71 -7.19 14.32
CA LEU A 160 -11.35 -7.12 15.64
C LEU A 160 -11.35 -8.47 16.37
N ARG A 161 -11.46 -9.58 15.65
CA ARG A 161 -11.37 -10.92 16.24
C ARG A 161 -10.01 -11.20 16.86
N ASP A 162 -8.94 -10.80 16.15
CA ASP A 162 -7.58 -11.12 16.54
C ASP A 162 -6.94 -10.04 17.45
N PHE A 163 -7.54 -8.84 17.50
CA PHE A 163 -7.08 -7.69 18.29
C PHE A 163 -8.24 -6.97 18.99
N ALA A 164 -8.64 -7.48 20.16
CA ALA A 164 -9.77 -6.93 20.93
C ALA A 164 -9.55 -5.48 21.42
N CYS A 165 -8.31 -5.02 21.45
CA CYS A 165 -7.94 -3.67 21.95
C CYS A 165 -7.84 -2.59 20.87
N VAL A 166 -8.19 -2.90 19.62
CA VAL A 166 -8.19 -1.92 18.53
C VAL A 166 -9.59 -1.46 18.15
N THR A 167 -9.68 -0.27 17.61
CA THR A 167 -10.87 0.24 16.93
C THR A 167 -10.67 0.13 15.43
N VAL A 168 -11.71 -0.25 14.69
CA VAL A 168 -11.66 -0.30 13.22
C VAL A 168 -12.75 0.58 12.64
N ARG A 169 -12.36 1.53 11.80
CA ARG A 169 -13.27 2.38 11.03
C ARG A 169 -13.12 2.06 9.55
N SER A 170 -14.23 1.82 8.87
CA SER A 170 -14.24 1.44 7.45
C SER A 170 -14.98 2.47 6.63
N TYR A 171 -14.37 2.89 5.51
CA TYR A 171 -14.92 3.91 4.62
C TYR A 171 -14.95 3.42 3.18
N TRP A 172 -15.94 3.91 2.46
CA TRP A 172 -16.11 3.66 1.04
C TRP A 172 -16.08 4.98 0.27
N ALA A 173 -15.15 5.12 -0.66
CA ALA A 173 -15.08 6.26 -1.55
C ALA A 173 -15.87 5.96 -2.84
N SER A 174 -16.92 6.71 -3.08
CA SER A 174 -17.73 6.64 -4.30
C SER A 174 -17.28 7.70 -5.30
N LEU A 175 -17.34 7.36 -6.59
CA LEU A 175 -17.15 8.32 -7.67
C LEU A 175 -18.48 9.02 -7.97
N GLU A 176 -18.49 10.34 -7.87
CA GLU A 176 -19.60 11.19 -8.31
C GLU A 176 -19.07 12.14 -9.38
N GLY A 177 -19.26 11.77 -10.66
CA GLY A 177 -18.63 12.48 -11.78
C GLY A 177 -17.11 12.34 -11.73
N ASP A 178 -16.38 13.45 -11.76
CA ASP A 178 -14.91 13.50 -11.70
C ASP A 178 -14.37 13.74 -10.26
N SER A 179 -15.26 13.74 -9.26
CA SER A 179 -14.91 13.94 -7.85
C SER A 179 -15.26 12.71 -7.00
N ILE A 180 -14.59 12.66 -5.86
CA ILE A 180 -14.73 11.58 -4.85
C ILE A 180 -15.50 12.16 -3.66
#